data_17fce319d7560605531e99e03668f675
#
_entry.id   17fce319d7560605531e99e03668f675
#
_cell.length_a   1.000
_cell.length_b   1.000
_cell.length_c   1.000
_cell.angle_alpha   90.00
_cell.angle_beta   90.00
_cell.angle_gamma   90.00
#
_symmetry.space_group_name_H-M   'P 1'
#
loop_
_entity.id
_entity.type
_entity.pdbx_description
1 polymer ?
#
loop_
_entity_poly.entity_id
_entity_poly.type
_entity_poly.pdbx_seq_one_letter_code
_entity_poly.pdbx_strand_id
1 'polypeptide(L)'
;RAETLAAVSFARMVLPTMSLTADDTITVAALYDDWSEGSYQVGDIRLAWYGGAHQPWKCRQAHDTTTYPDITPDGSAWRTFWIPFHGTSPETAQDWIAPSGAHDQYESGEYMIWNGQTYKCLSATVYTPEEYAQAWEVV
;
A
#
# COMPACT_ATOMS: atom_id res chain seq x y z
N ARG A 1 10.67 25.96 4.83
CA ARG A 1 9.73 25.06 5.53
C ARG A 1 8.28 25.43 5.32
N ALA A 2 7.92 26.71 5.43
CA ALA A 2 6.56 27.17 5.21
C ALA A 2 6.11 26.86 3.80
N GLU A 3 6.98 27.00 2.81
CA GLU A 3 6.69 26.68 1.42
C GLU A 3 6.43 25.18 1.24
N THR A 4 7.20 24.33 1.91
CA THR A 4 7.01 22.87 1.86
C THR A 4 5.68 22.47 2.46
N LEU A 5 5.30 23.06 3.61
CA LEU A 5 4.02 22.78 4.25
C LEU A 5 2.84 23.24 3.38
N ALA A 6 2.95 24.41 2.74
CA ALA A 6 1.92 24.90 1.82
C ALA A 6 1.78 23.97 0.61
N ALA A 7 2.88 23.50 0.02
CA ALA A 7 2.86 22.58 -1.12
C ALA A 7 2.20 21.24 -0.76
N VAL A 8 2.52 20.68 0.42
CA VAL A 8 1.91 19.44 0.89
C VAL A 8 0.41 19.61 1.11
N SER A 9 -0.01 20.71 1.74
CA SER A 9 -1.44 21.01 1.96
C SER A 9 -2.21 21.13 0.65
N PHE A 10 -1.63 21.82 -0.33
CA PHE A 10 -2.21 21.95 -1.65
C PHE A 10 -2.35 20.59 -2.34
N ALA A 11 -1.31 19.77 -2.30
CA ALA A 11 -1.32 18.44 -2.89
C ALA A 11 -2.42 17.56 -2.29
N ARG A 12 -2.63 17.61 -0.98
CA ARG A 12 -3.68 16.86 -0.29
C ARG A 12 -5.09 17.28 -0.73
N MET A 13 -5.25 18.51 -1.17
CA MET A 13 -6.54 18.99 -1.69
C MET A 13 -6.82 18.47 -3.10
N VAL A 14 -5.79 18.31 -3.94
CA VAL A 14 -5.97 17.93 -5.35
C VAL A 14 -5.76 16.44 -5.62
N LEU A 15 -4.92 15.73 -4.85
CA LEU A 15 -4.64 14.31 -5.07
C LEU A 15 -5.92 13.46 -5.15
N PRO A 16 -6.93 13.62 -4.27
CA PRO A 16 -8.13 12.79 -4.34
C PRO A 16 -8.93 12.96 -5.62
N THR A 17 -8.72 14.07 -6.35
CA THR A 17 -9.43 14.34 -7.61
C THR A 17 -8.66 13.87 -8.83
N MET A 18 -7.42 13.39 -8.65
CA MET A 18 -6.55 12.92 -9.72
C MET A 18 -6.68 11.42 -9.89
N SER A 19 -6.59 10.97 -11.15
CA SER A 19 -6.54 9.54 -11.46
C SER A 19 -5.07 9.12 -11.51
N LEU A 20 -4.56 8.56 -10.42
CA LEU A 20 -3.17 8.12 -10.30
C LEU A 20 -3.07 6.61 -10.42
N THR A 21 -1.99 6.15 -11.06
CA THR A 21 -1.62 4.73 -11.05
C THR A 21 -1.07 4.34 -9.68
N ALA A 22 -0.93 3.04 -9.43
CA ALA A 22 -0.28 2.57 -8.22
C ALA A 22 1.15 3.13 -8.10
N ASP A 23 1.92 3.14 -9.19
CA ASP A 23 3.28 3.67 -9.19
C ASP A 23 3.30 5.17 -8.87
N ASP A 24 2.37 5.95 -9.43
CA ASP A 24 2.26 7.38 -9.13
C ASP A 24 1.94 7.61 -7.65
N THR A 25 1.02 6.82 -7.09
CA THR A 25 0.64 6.91 -5.68
C THR A 25 1.83 6.61 -4.77
N ILE A 26 2.60 5.56 -5.10
CA ILE A 26 3.81 5.20 -4.35
C ILE A 26 4.83 6.33 -4.43
N THR A 27 5.02 6.90 -5.62
CA THR A 27 6.00 7.98 -5.85
C THR A 27 5.69 9.21 -5.01
N VAL A 28 4.41 9.56 -4.85
CA VAL A 28 3.98 10.74 -4.09
C VAL A 28 3.46 10.37 -2.69
N ALA A 29 3.77 9.19 -2.20
CA ALA A 29 3.22 8.65 -0.96
C ALA A 29 3.40 9.60 0.23
N ALA A 30 4.53 10.31 0.31
CA ALA A 30 4.80 11.24 1.40
C ALA A 30 3.82 12.43 1.47
N LEU A 31 3.03 12.67 0.43
CA LEU A 31 2.02 13.73 0.40
C LEU A 31 0.70 13.31 1.04
N TYR A 32 0.50 12.02 1.30
CA TYR A 32 -0.70 11.53 1.97
C TYR A 32 -0.56 11.59 3.48
N ASP A 33 -1.69 11.71 4.17
CA ASP A 33 -1.72 11.66 5.63
C ASP A 33 -1.48 10.25 6.14
N ASP A 34 -0.91 10.16 7.34
CA ASP A 34 -0.88 8.91 8.07
C ASP A 34 -2.29 8.53 8.50
N TRP A 35 -2.52 7.23 8.57
CA TRP A 35 -3.77 6.71 9.14
C TRP A 35 -3.95 7.20 10.57
N SER A 36 -5.17 7.55 10.92
CA SER A 36 -5.61 7.87 12.27
C SER A 36 -7.04 7.39 12.46
N GLU A 37 -7.49 7.36 13.71
CA GLU A 37 -8.88 7.00 14.00
C GLU A 37 -9.84 7.95 13.28
N GLY A 38 -10.89 7.40 12.70
CA GLY A 38 -11.88 8.19 11.97
C GLY A 38 -12.72 7.36 11.03
N SER A 39 -13.46 8.05 10.19
CA SER A 39 -14.35 7.47 9.18
C SER A 39 -13.65 7.46 7.83
N TYR A 40 -13.72 6.32 7.13
CA TYR A 40 -13.07 6.13 5.83
C TYR A 40 -14.03 5.61 4.79
N GLN A 41 -13.84 6.07 3.55
CA GLN A 41 -14.62 5.67 2.39
C GLN A 41 -13.75 4.87 1.43
N VAL A 42 -14.39 4.04 0.60
CA VAL A 42 -13.69 3.31 -0.46
C VAL A 42 -12.88 4.27 -1.32
N GLY A 43 -11.61 3.96 -1.50
CA GLY A 43 -10.69 4.78 -2.29
C GLY A 43 -9.84 5.75 -1.48
N ASP A 44 -10.13 5.96 -0.20
CA ASP A 44 -9.28 6.77 0.66
C ASP A 44 -7.89 6.14 0.77
N ILE A 45 -6.85 6.98 0.73
CA ILE A 45 -5.46 6.55 0.79
C ILE A 45 -4.82 7.15 2.03
N ARG A 46 -4.13 6.31 2.80
CA ARG A 46 -3.38 6.74 4.00
C ARG A 46 -2.07 5.97 4.08
N LEU A 47 -1.07 6.61 4.66
CA LEU A 47 0.15 5.92 5.04
C LEU A 47 -0.11 5.17 6.34
N ALA A 48 0.45 3.97 6.47
CA ALA A 48 0.33 3.21 7.70
C ALA A 48 1.56 2.35 7.92
N TRP A 49 1.91 2.17 9.18
CA TRP A 49 2.94 1.20 9.59
C TRP A 49 2.29 -0.18 9.64
N TYR A 50 2.88 -1.12 8.91
CA TYR A 50 2.42 -2.50 8.88
C TYR A 50 3.64 -3.41 8.72
N GLY A 51 3.81 -4.36 9.65
CA GLY A 51 4.95 -5.27 9.61
C GLY A 51 6.30 -4.55 9.62
N GLY A 52 6.39 -3.37 10.22
CA GLY A 52 7.61 -2.57 10.27
C GLY A 52 7.86 -1.67 9.06
N ALA A 53 6.98 -1.69 8.06
CA ALA A 53 7.10 -0.85 6.86
C ALA A 53 6.04 0.24 6.86
N HIS A 54 6.45 1.46 6.50
CA HIS A 54 5.57 2.64 6.41
C HIS A 54 5.23 2.84 4.93
N GLN A 55 4.02 2.48 4.55
CA GLN A 55 3.62 2.40 3.14
C GLN A 55 2.20 2.93 2.93
N PRO A 56 1.84 3.29 1.67
CA PRO A 56 0.48 3.69 1.35
C PRO A 56 -0.46 2.50 1.27
N TRP A 57 -1.68 2.72 1.76
CA TRP A 57 -2.76 1.75 1.75
C TRP A 57 -4.03 2.41 1.22
N LYS A 58 -4.84 1.64 0.53
CA LYS A 58 -6.11 2.10 -0.02
C LYS A 58 -7.26 1.44 0.72
N CYS A 59 -8.24 2.23 1.14
CA CYS A 59 -9.45 1.71 1.76
C CYS A 59 -10.29 0.98 0.71
N ARG A 60 -10.59 -0.29 0.98
CA ARG A 60 -11.39 -1.11 0.08
C ARG A 60 -12.83 -1.31 0.56
N GLN A 61 -13.12 -0.99 1.82
CA GLN A 61 -14.46 -1.11 2.38
C GLN A 61 -14.67 0.02 3.40
N ALA A 62 -15.73 0.79 3.22
CA ALA A 62 -16.04 1.91 4.11
C ALA A 62 -16.24 1.44 5.54
N HIS A 63 -15.72 2.20 6.50
CA HIS A 63 -15.80 1.86 7.92
C HIS A 63 -15.56 3.08 8.78
N ASP A 64 -15.85 2.94 10.08
CA ASP A 64 -15.64 3.98 11.08
C ASP A 64 -14.96 3.35 12.30
N THR A 65 -13.75 3.79 12.61
CA THR A 65 -12.97 3.22 13.72
C THR A 65 -13.47 3.66 15.09
N THR A 66 -14.33 4.69 15.17
CA THR A 66 -14.97 5.03 16.44
C THR A 66 -16.03 3.99 16.82
N THR A 67 -16.65 3.35 15.82
CA THR A 67 -17.59 2.24 16.02
C THR A 67 -16.86 0.90 16.07
N TYR A 68 -15.82 0.73 15.28
CA TYR A 68 -15.04 -0.51 15.16
C TYR A 68 -13.56 -0.23 15.46
N PRO A 69 -13.20 -0.06 16.75
CA PRO A 69 -11.84 0.36 17.11
C PRO A 69 -10.75 -0.67 16.83
N ASP A 70 -11.13 -1.90 16.49
CA ASP A 70 -10.16 -2.96 16.17
C ASP A 70 -9.58 -2.85 14.76
N ILE A 71 -10.13 -1.98 13.90
CA ILE A 71 -9.61 -1.78 12.54
C ILE A 71 -8.43 -0.82 12.62
N THR A 72 -7.25 -1.35 12.93
CA THR A 72 -6.02 -0.59 13.10
C THR A 72 -4.90 -1.23 12.28
N PRO A 73 -3.87 -0.47 11.89
CA PRO A 73 -2.68 -1.06 11.26
C PRO A 73 -2.11 -2.17 12.16
N ASP A 74 -1.62 -3.24 11.55
CA ASP A 74 -1.16 -4.46 12.23
C ASP A 74 -2.25 -5.22 13.00
N GLY A 75 -3.49 -4.72 13.03
CA GLY A 75 -4.61 -5.44 13.61
C GLY A 75 -5.12 -6.54 12.69
N SER A 76 -5.78 -7.54 13.26
CA SER A 76 -6.29 -8.70 12.51
C SER A 76 -7.37 -8.33 11.49
N ALA A 77 -8.10 -7.22 11.70
CA ALA A 77 -9.15 -6.78 10.79
C ALA A 77 -8.62 -5.85 9.67
N TRP A 78 -7.39 -5.38 9.76
CA TRP A 78 -6.85 -4.37 8.85
C TRP A 78 -6.99 -4.78 7.38
N ARG A 79 -6.60 -6.01 7.03
CA ARG A 79 -6.55 -6.49 5.66
C ARG A 79 -7.93 -6.66 5.02
N THR A 80 -8.99 -6.72 5.81
CA THR A 80 -10.37 -6.74 5.31
C THR A 80 -10.77 -5.39 4.75
N PHE A 81 -10.26 -4.31 5.34
CA PHE A 81 -10.68 -2.94 5.02
C PHE A 81 -9.66 -2.16 4.21
N TRP A 82 -8.40 -2.58 4.19
CA TRP A 82 -7.31 -1.88 3.52
C TRP A 82 -6.48 -2.81 2.65
N ILE A 83 -6.04 -2.30 1.52
CA ILE A 83 -5.21 -3.04 0.57
C ILE A 83 -3.92 -2.25 0.29
N PRO A 84 -2.75 -2.91 0.29
CA PRO A 84 -1.50 -2.22 -0.01
C PRO A 84 -1.38 -1.95 -1.51
N PHE A 85 -0.59 -0.94 -1.86
CA PHE A 85 -0.21 -0.70 -3.24
C PHE A 85 0.98 -1.56 -3.62
N HIS A 86 0.95 -2.13 -4.83
CA HIS A 86 2.09 -2.84 -5.42
C HIS A 86 2.67 -1.99 -6.55
N GLY A 87 4.00 -1.80 -6.55
CA GLY A 87 4.67 -1.12 -7.65
C GLY A 87 4.82 -2.02 -8.86
N THR A 88 4.94 -1.41 -10.05
CA THR A 88 5.16 -2.14 -11.31
C THR A 88 6.52 -1.84 -11.92
N SER A 89 7.44 -1.31 -11.14
CA SER A 89 8.82 -1.05 -11.53
C SER A 89 9.75 -1.30 -10.33
N PRO A 90 11.06 -1.52 -10.57
CA PRO A 90 11.99 -1.67 -9.45
C PRO A 90 12.03 -0.45 -8.53
N GLU A 91 11.84 0.75 -9.08
CA GLU A 91 11.89 2.00 -8.33
C GLU A 91 10.69 2.18 -7.41
N THR A 92 9.57 1.54 -7.71
CA THR A 92 8.34 1.63 -6.92
C THR A 92 8.07 0.35 -6.12
N ALA A 93 9.02 -0.59 -6.09
CA ALA A 93 8.90 -1.80 -5.30
C ALA A 93 8.73 -1.45 -3.82
N GLN A 94 7.69 -2.02 -3.20
CA GLN A 94 7.41 -1.86 -1.78
C GLN A 94 7.81 -3.15 -1.04
N ASP A 95 7.96 -3.05 0.28
CA ASP A 95 8.26 -4.23 1.08
C ASP A 95 7.16 -5.29 0.93
N TRP A 96 7.57 -6.54 0.96
CA TRP A 96 6.65 -7.68 0.91
C TRP A 96 5.56 -7.55 1.97
N ILE A 97 4.31 -7.65 1.53
CA ILE A 97 3.14 -7.77 2.41
C ILE A 97 2.46 -9.09 2.05
N ALA A 98 2.38 -10.00 3.00
CA ALA A 98 1.74 -11.30 2.76
C ALA A 98 0.30 -11.10 2.30
N PRO A 99 -0.08 -11.58 1.10
CA PRO A 99 -1.46 -11.45 0.65
C PRO A 99 -2.44 -12.18 1.58
N SER A 100 -3.62 -11.61 1.75
CA SER A 100 -4.69 -12.23 2.53
C SER A 100 -5.64 -13.03 1.67
N GLY A 101 -5.55 -12.89 0.35
CA GLY A 101 -6.37 -13.61 -0.61
C GLY A 101 -6.06 -13.20 -2.04
N ALA A 102 -6.90 -13.61 -2.98
CA ALA A 102 -6.69 -13.30 -4.40
C ALA A 102 -6.83 -11.81 -4.70
N HIS A 103 -7.56 -11.06 -3.88
CA HIS A 103 -7.80 -9.62 -4.13
C HIS A 103 -6.56 -8.77 -3.91
N ASP A 104 -5.60 -9.22 -3.12
CA ASP A 104 -4.38 -8.49 -2.82
C ASP A 104 -3.10 -9.28 -3.11
N GLN A 105 -3.23 -10.35 -3.91
CA GLN A 105 -2.07 -11.12 -4.35
C GLN A 105 -1.16 -10.29 -5.26
N TYR A 106 0.09 -10.73 -5.40
CA TYR A 106 0.99 -10.12 -6.38
C TYR A 106 0.66 -10.65 -7.77
N GLU A 107 0.56 -9.71 -8.71
CA GLU A 107 0.25 -10.03 -10.10
C GLU A 107 1.52 -10.00 -10.96
N SER A 108 1.49 -10.65 -12.10
CA SER A 108 2.59 -10.62 -13.06
C SER A 108 2.97 -9.18 -13.42
N GLY A 109 4.25 -8.86 -13.34
CA GLY A 109 4.76 -7.51 -13.62
C GLY A 109 4.84 -6.61 -12.40
N GLU A 110 4.40 -7.06 -11.23
CA GLU A 110 4.54 -6.32 -10.00
C GLU A 110 5.88 -6.65 -9.32
N TYR A 111 6.38 -5.69 -8.54
CA TYR A 111 7.68 -5.78 -7.88
C TYR A 111 7.50 -5.64 -6.38
N MET A 112 8.38 -6.28 -5.63
CA MET A 112 8.41 -6.14 -4.17
C MET A 112 9.82 -6.35 -3.65
N ILE A 113 10.06 -5.93 -2.40
CA ILE A 113 11.32 -6.12 -1.70
C ILE A 113 11.10 -7.18 -0.62
N TRP A 114 11.92 -8.22 -0.64
CA TRP A 114 11.86 -9.30 0.34
C TRP A 114 13.27 -9.67 0.76
N ASN A 115 13.53 -9.68 2.08
CA ASN A 115 14.85 -9.92 2.63
C ASN A 115 15.94 -9.03 1.99
N GLY A 116 15.59 -7.75 1.76
CA GLY A 116 16.54 -6.79 1.21
C GLY A 116 16.81 -6.90 -0.28
N GLN A 117 16.12 -7.79 -0.98
CA GLN A 117 16.29 -8.04 -2.40
C GLN A 117 15.02 -7.69 -3.16
N THR A 118 15.16 -7.02 -4.31
CA THR A 118 14.03 -6.70 -5.17
C THR A 118 13.71 -7.88 -6.08
N TYR A 119 12.42 -8.21 -6.18
CA TYR A 119 11.91 -9.29 -7.02
C TYR A 119 10.82 -8.78 -7.94
N LYS A 120 10.75 -9.38 -9.13
CA LYS A 120 9.66 -9.18 -10.08
C LYS A 120 8.75 -10.41 -10.06
N CYS A 121 7.45 -10.18 -9.96
CA CYS A 121 6.47 -11.26 -10.04
C CYS A 121 6.30 -11.70 -11.51
N LEU A 122 6.44 -12.98 -11.76
CA LEU A 122 6.30 -13.57 -13.11
C LEU A 122 4.92 -14.14 -13.33
N SER A 123 4.28 -14.65 -12.28
CA SER A 123 2.91 -15.17 -12.34
C SER A 123 2.23 -14.91 -10.99
N ALA A 124 0.92 -14.63 -11.04
CA ALA A 124 0.15 -14.27 -9.86
C ALA A 124 0.36 -15.27 -8.72
N THR A 125 0.65 -14.76 -7.52
CA THR A 125 0.97 -15.59 -6.38
C THR A 125 0.66 -14.90 -5.04
N VAL A 126 0.41 -15.74 -4.03
CA VAL A 126 0.31 -15.30 -2.62
C VAL A 126 1.53 -15.72 -1.82
N TYR A 127 2.53 -16.35 -2.45
CA TYR A 127 3.67 -16.98 -1.80
C TYR A 127 4.95 -16.17 -1.97
N THR A 128 5.86 -16.29 -0.99
CA THR A 128 7.18 -15.67 -1.06
C THR A 128 8.07 -16.38 -2.09
N PRO A 129 9.19 -15.74 -2.49
CA PRO A 129 10.19 -16.42 -3.34
C PRO A 129 10.74 -17.71 -2.73
N GLU A 130 10.78 -17.82 -1.41
CA GLU A 130 11.23 -19.04 -0.74
C GLU A 130 10.16 -20.14 -0.86
N GLU A 131 8.89 -19.78 -0.74
CA GLU A 131 7.79 -20.73 -0.82
C GLU A 131 7.50 -21.18 -2.24
N TYR A 132 7.66 -20.27 -3.22
CA TYR A 132 7.36 -20.56 -4.62
C TYR A 132 8.28 -19.76 -5.55
N ALA A 133 9.51 -20.23 -5.70
CA ALA A 133 10.54 -19.54 -6.46
C ALA A 133 10.18 -19.33 -7.95
N GLN A 134 9.34 -20.18 -8.52
CA GLN A 134 8.96 -20.10 -9.94
C GLN A 134 8.16 -18.85 -10.28
N ALA A 135 7.51 -18.22 -9.30
CA ALA A 135 6.73 -17.02 -9.51
C ALA A 135 7.56 -15.75 -9.47
N TRP A 136 8.83 -15.83 -9.10
CA TRP A 136 9.65 -14.65 -8.83
C TRP A 136 10.98 -14.66 -9.58
N GLU A 137 11.42 -13.47 -9.97
CA GLU A 137 12.71 -13.23 -10.62
C GLU A 137 13.46 -12.16 -9.83
N VAL A 138 14.71 -12.44 -9.47
CA VAL A 138 15.58 -11.45 -8.83
C VAL A 138 15.90 -10.34 -9.83
N VAL A 139 15.80 -9.10 -9.39
CA VAL A 139 16.08 -7.92 -10.21
C VAL A 139 17.42 -7.31 -9.88
#